data_db28c0dbf5204581a70f5ed36c0e6315
#
_entry.id   db28c0dbf5204581a70f5ed36c0e6315
#
_cell.length_a   1.000
_cell.length_b   1.000
_cell.length_c   1.000
_cell.angle_alpha   90.00
_cell.angle_beta   90.00
_cell.angle_gamma   90.00
#
_symmetry.space_group_name_H-M   'P 1'
#
loop_
_entity.id
_entity.type
_entity.pdbx_description
1 polymer ?
#
loop_
_entity_poly.entity_id
_entity_poly.type
_entity_poly.pdbx_seq_one_letter_code
_entity_poly.pdbx_strand_id
1 'polypeptide(L)'
;EVVISAPNPDLKLKPRLTANVTIFILDKKDVLSVPNRALRFTPEAPLIGKNDIVKDCEGEHKVWTREGTTFTAHPVEIGISNGISTEIISGVAEGTKVVTEATIGAMPDENMNREPGQGNGERSPFMPGPPGNNKKKSNK
;
A
#
# COMPACT_ATOMS: atom_id res chain seq x y z
N GLU A 1 35.43 1.41 -14.30
CA GLU A 1 35.88 2.26 -13.19
C GLU A 1 35.26 3.64 -13.33
N VAL A 2 34.68 4.18 -12.25
CA VAL A 2 34.10 5.53 -12.22
C VAL A 2 34.91 6.36 -11.23
N VAL A 3 35.41 7.48 -11.68
CA VAL A 3 36.17 8.41 -10.84
C VAL A 3 35.32 9.66 -10.62
N ILE A 4 35.08 9.99 -9.34
CA ILE A 4 34.28 11.15 -8.94
C ILE A 4 35.19 12.16 -8.28
N SER A 5 35.20 13.37 -8.81
CA SER A 5 35.92 14.49 -8.21
C SER A 5 34.96 15.33 -7.36
N ALA A 6 35.25 15.47 -6.08
CA ALA A 6 34.48 16.28 -5.15
C ALA A 6 35.32 17.40 -4.59
N PRO A 7 35.08 18.69 -4.94
CA PRO A 7 35.74 19.81 -4.34
C PRO A 7 35.47 19.89 -2.83
N ASN A 8 36.52 20.12 -2.03
CA ASN A 8 36.40 20.17 -0.57
C ASN A 8 37.05 21.43 0.01
N PRO A 9 36.57 22.62 -0.37
CA PRO A 9 37.20 23.90 0.08
C PRO A 9 37.09 24.11 1.59
N ASP A 10 36.02 23.60 2.21
CA ASP A 10 35.79 23.76 3.64
C ASP A 10 36.42 22.63 4.49
N LEU A 11 37.16 21.71 3.88
CA LEU A 11 37.82 20.57 4.53
C LEU A 11 36.84 19.68 5.36
N LYS A 12 35.55 19.66 4.99
CA LYS A 12 34.53 18.85 5.65
C LYS A 12 34.66 17.35 5.33
N LEU A 13 35.14 17.03 4.13
CA LEU A 13 35.40 15.65 3.73
C LEU A 13 36.78 15.24 4.26
N LYS A 14 36.79 14.27 5.13
CA LYS A 14 37.99 13.68 5.71
C LYS A 14 38.34 12.35 5.03
N PRO A 15 39.66 11.98 4.98
CA PRO A 15 40.04 10.66 4.50
C PRO A 15 39.32 9.54 5.27
N ARG A 16 38.98 8.45 4.59
CA ARG A 16 38.29 7.25 5.14
C ARG A 16 36.83 7.46 5.51
N LEU A 17 36.16 8.52 5.07
CA LEU A 17 34.73 8.64 5.16
C LEU A 17 34.06 7.78 4.08
N THR A 18 32.96 7.09 4.47
CA THR A 18 32.07 6.42 3.53
C THR A 18 31.10 7.45 2.95
N ALA A 19 30.98 7.48 1.64
CA ALA A 19 30.00 8.31 0.94
C ALA A 19 29.02 7.43 0.17
N ASN A 20 27.74 7.78 0.24
CA ASN A 20 26.72 7.20 -0.63
C ASN A 20 26.59 8.08 -1.88
N VAL A 21 26.76 7.49 -3.03
CA VAL A 21 26.70 8.19 -4.32
C VAL A 21 25.57 7.65 -5.14
N THR A 22 24.74 8.54 -5.66
CA THR A 22 23.67 8.19 -6.60
C THR A 22 24.04 8.72 -7.99
N ILE A 23 24.13 7.82 -8.94
CA ILE A 23 24.45 8.14 -10.33
C ILE A 23 23.16 8.07 -11.15
N PHE A 24 22.72 9.20 -11.69
CA PHE A 24 21.60 9.25 -12.62
C PHE A 24 22.11 8.95 -14.03
N ILE A 25 21.66 7.83 -14.59
CA ILE A 25 22.06 7.40 -15.93
C ILE A 25 21.16 8.07 -16.98
N LEU A 26 19.91 8.29 -16.63
CA LEU A 26 18.91 8.92 -17.46
C LEU A 26 17.93 9.71 -16.59
N ASP A 27 17.69 10.95 -16.95
CA ASP A 27 16.67 11.81 -16.35
C ASP A 27 15.73 12.26 -17.45
N LYS A 28 14.52 11.71 -17.45
CA LYS A 28 13.44 12.13 -18.34
C LYS A 28 12.47 12.99 -17.55
N LYS A 29 12.21 14.19 -18.04
CA LYS A 29 11.21 15.11 -17.50
C LYS A 29 9.92 15.01 -18.29
N ASP A 30 8.81 15.38 -17.66
CA ASP A 30 7.49 15.45 -18.30
C ASP A 30 7.03 14.13 -18.91
N VAL A 31 7.29 13.01 -18.21
CA VAL A 31 6.83 11.68 -18.62
C VAL A 31 5.68 11.19 -17.74
N LEU A 32 4.69 10.59 -18.38
CA LEU A 32 3.63 9.89 -17.66
C LEU A 32 4.22 8.63 -17.05
N SER A 33 4.04 8.44 -15.74
CA SER A 33 4.55 7.26 -15.05
C SER A 33 3.53 6.68 -14.09
N VAL A 34 3.59 5.37 -13.90
CA VAL A 34 2.77 4.66 -12.91
C VAL A 34 3.65 3.85 -11.98
N PRO A 35 3.26 3.68 -10.70
CA PRO A 35 3.95 2.77 -9.80
C PRO A 35 3.96 1.34 -10.36
N ASN A 36 5.08 0.63 -10.24
CA ASN A 36 5.20 -0.75 -10.73
C ASN A 36 4.16 -1.70 -10.13
N ARG A 37 3.60 -1.37 -8.95
CA ARG A 37 2.50 -2.11 -8.35
C ARG A 37 1.24 -2.08 -9.19
N ALA A 38 0.97 -0.96 -9.88
CA ALA A 38 -0.22 -0.83 -10.75
C ALA A 38 -0.16 -1.78 -11.96
N LEU A 39 1.04 -2.01 -12.50
CA LEU A 39 1.25 -2.94 -13.62
C LEU A 39 1.15 -4.42 -13.22
N ARG A 40 1.34 -4.71 -11.93
CA ARG A 40 1.27 -6.07 -11.38
C ARG A 40 -0.08 -6.41 -10.77
N PHE A 41 -0.91 -5.39 -10.59
CA PHE A 41 -2.21 -5.58 -9.99
C PHE A 41 -3.15 -6.31 -10.96
N THR A 42 -3.81 -7.35 -10.46
CA THR A 42 -4.89 -8.05 -11.16
C THR A 42 -6.04 -8.22 -10.18
N PRO A 43 -7.27 -7.82 -10.53
CA PRO A 43 -8.42 -8.06 -9.69
C PRO A 43 -8.75 -9.55 -9.66
N GLU A 44 -8.49 -10.22 -8.54
CA GLU A 44 -8.79 -11.64 -8.34
C GLU A 44 -10.04 -11.83 -7.48
N ALA A 45 -10.64 -13.00 -7.55
CA ALA A 45 -11.92 -13.34 -6.93
C ALA A 45 -12.10 -12.90 -5.45
N PRO A 46 -11.12 -12.98 -4.54
CA PRO A 46 -11.31 -12.51 -3.18
C PRO A 46 -11.36 -10.98 -3.04
N LEU A 47 -10.83 -10.23 -4.02
CA LEU A 47 -10.80 -8.77 -4.03
C LEU A 47 -12.00 -8.15 -4.72
N ILE A 48 -12.75 -8.97 -5.46
CA ILE A 48 -13.93 -8.57 -6.23
C ILE A 48 -15.16 -8.83 -5.38
N GLY A 49 -15.92 -7.80 -5.06
CA GLY A 49 -17.21 -7.94 -4.38
C GLY A 49 -18.23 -8.68 -5.27
N LYS A 50 -19.28 -9.21 -4.66
CA LYS A 50 -20.33 -9.95 -5.39
C LYS A 50 -21.02 -9.15 -6.51
N ASN A 51 -20.93 -7.81 -6.43
CA ASN A 51 -21.55 -6.89 -7.39
C ASN A 51 -20.52 -6.16 -8.27
N ASP A 52 -19.24 -6.50 -8.14
CA ASP A 52 -18.20 -5.86 -8.94
C ASP A 52 -18.14 -6.47 -10.33
N ILE A 53 -17.95 -5.62 -11.33
CA ILE A 53 -17.84 -5.99 -12.73
C ILE A 53 -16.39 -5.82 -13.15
N VAL A 54 -15.81 -6.83 -13.75
CA VAL A 54 -14.45 -6.80 -14.27
C VAL A 54 -14.50 -6.79 -15.79
N LYS A 55 -14.01 -5.71 -16.39
CA LYS A 55 -13.80 -5.57 -17.83
C LYS A 55 -12.32 -5.72 -18.12
N ASP A 56 -11.91 -6.89 -18.54
CA ASP A 56 -10.52 -7.14 -18.93
C ASP A 56 -10.29 -6.76 -20.40
N CYS A 57 -9.04 -6.54 -20.77
CA CYS A 57 -8.60 -6.30 -22.13
C CYS A 57 -7.42 -7.20 -22.48
N GLU A 58 -7.21 -7.41 -23.77
CA GLU A 58 -6.01 -8.09 -24.26
C GLU A 58 -4.84 -7.11 -24.29
N GLY A 59 -3.67 -7.53 -23.78
CA GLY A 59 -2.45 -6.74 -23.75
C GLY A 59 -1.42 -7.38 -22.83
N GLU A 60 -0.14 -7.25 -23.20
CA GLU A 60 0.98 -7.75 -22.39
C GLU A 60 1.11 -6.97 -21.10
N HIS A 61 0.92 -5.65 -21.18
CA HIS A 61 0.92 -4.76 -20.03
C HIS A 61 -0.41 -4.03 -19.95
N LYS A 62 -0.98 -4.01 -18.76
CA LYS A 62 -2.25 -3.34 -18.51
C LYS A 62 -2.28 -2.70 -17.12
N VAL A 63 -3.02 -1.63 -17.02
CA VAL A 63 -3.33 -0.98 -15.73
C VAL A 63 -4.83 -1.03 -15.48
N TRP A 64 -5.21 -1.08 -14.24
CA TRP A 64 -6.59 -1.18 -13.84
C TRP A 64 -7.08 0.15 -13.26
N THR A 65 -8.23 0.58 -13.72
CA THR A 65 -8.98 1.68 -13.12
C THR A 65 -10.21 1.13 -12.40
N ARG A 66 -10.67 1.82 -11.38
CA ARG A 66 -11.90 1.47 -10.67
C ARG A 66 -12.83 2.66 -10.64
N GLU A 67 -14.05 2.44 -11.16
CA GLU A 67 -15.15 3.38 -11.10
C GLU A 67 -16.33 2.71 -10.38
N GLY A 68 -16.54 3.13 -9.11
CA GLY A 68 -17.55 2.49 -8.28
C GLY A 68 -17.29 1.00 -8.08
N THR A 69 -18.12 0.16 -8.67
CA THR A 69 -18.04 -1.32 -8.65
C THR A 69 -17.44 -1.91 -9.92
N THR A 70 -16.96 -1.08 -10.86
CA THR A 70 -16.43 -1.56 -12.13
C THR A 70 -14.92 -1.42 -12.17
N PHE A 71 -14.23 -2.54 -12.39
CA PHE A 71 -12.81 -2.57 -12.72
C PHE A 71 -12.67 -2.62 -14.24
N THR A 72 -11.90 -1.71 -14.81
CA THR A 72 -11.63 -1.67 -16.24
C THR A 72 -10.13 -1.76 -16.47
N ALA A 73 -9.71 -2.71 -17.29
CA ALA A 73 -8.33 -2.83 -17.73
C ALA A 73 -8.09 -1.91 -18.92
N HIS A 74 -6.96 -1.25 -18.91
CA HIS A 74 -6.46 -0.44 -20.03
C HIS A 74 -5.13 -1.02 -20.50
N PRO A 75 -5.01 -1.41 -21.78
CA PRO A 75 -3.75 -1.86 -22.32
C PRO A 75 -2.81 -0.66 -22.38
N VAL A 76 -1.57 -0.84 -21.95
CA VAL A 76 -0.57 0.24 -21.90
C VAL A 76 0.73 -0.21 -22.55
N GLU A 77 1.37 0.73 -23.22
CA GLU A 77 2.73 0.58 -23.70
C GLU A 77 3.67 1.18 -22.68
N ILE A 78 4.61 0.37 -22.20
CA ILE A 78 5.56 0.77 -21.17
C ILE A 78 6.90 1.20 -21.74
N GLY A 79 7.54 2.16 -21.08
CA GLY A 79 8.89 2.61 -21.39
C GLY A 79 9.89 2.14 -20.35
N ILE A 80 10.72 3.07 -19.89
CA ILE A 80 11.80 2.81 -18.93
C ILE A 80 11.25 2.71 -17.51
N SER A 81 11.77 1.75 -16.76
CA SER A 81 11.47 1.57 -15.34
C SER A 81 12.67 1.92 -14.47
N ASN A 82 12.43 2.60 -13.36
CA ASN A 82 13.43 2.88 -12.32
C ASN A 82 13.34 1.93 -11.11
N GLY A 83 12.57 0.83 -11.22
CA GLY A 83 12.34 -0.12 -10.14
C GLY A 83 11.15 0.23 -9.22
N ILE A 84 10.75 1.50 -9.12
CA ILE A 84 9.62 1.97 -8.33
C ILE A 84 8.44 2.33 -9.23
N SER A 85 8.73 3.05 -10.31
CA SER A 85 7.77 3.51 -11.30
C SER A 85 8.22 3.14 -12.71
N THR A 86 7.28 2.96 -13.60
CA THR A 86 7.49 2.69 -15.02
C THR A 86 6.84 3.79 -15.84
N GLU A 87 7.56 4.26 -16.85
CA GLU A 87 7.07 5.19 -17.85
C GLU A 87 5.95 4.55 -18.66
N ILE A 88 4.91 5.29 -18.94
CA ILE A 88 3.82 4.92 -19.83
C ILE A 88 3.94 5.78 -21.12
N ILE A 89 4.11 5.11 -22.24
CA ILE A 89 4.22 5.75 -23.54
C ILE A 89 2.83 6.04 -24.10
N SER A 90 1.91 5.08 -23.94
CA SER A 90 0.54 5.19 -24.43
C SER A 90 -0.44 4.32 -23.64
N GLY A 91 -1.73 4.56 -23.77
CA GLY A 91 -2.80 3.72 -23.21
C GLY A 91 -3.65 4.38 -22.14
N VAL A 92 -3.11 5.33 -21.36
CA VAL A 92 -3.85 6.08 -20.32
C VAL A 92 -3.53 7.57 -20.40
N ALA A 93 -4.49 8.40 -20.01
CA ALA A 93 -4.33 9.85 -19.95
C ALA A 93 -3.73 10.27 -18.60
N GLU A 94 -3.07 11.43 -18.59
CA GLU A 94 -2.62 12.07 -17.36
C GLU A 94 -3.79 12.34 -16.41
N GLY A 95 -3.57 12.12 -15.11
CA GLY A 95 -4.61 12.29 -14.09
C GLY A 95 -5.54 11.08 -13.93
N THR A 96 -5.41 10.03 -14.73
CA THR A 96 -6.19 8.80 -14.56
C THR A 96 -5.82 8.10 -13.25
N LYS A 97 -6.84 7.80 -12.43
CA LYS A 97 -6.64 7.07 -11.17
C LYS A 97 -6.50 5.59 -11.43
N VAL A 98 -5.30 5.07 -11.27
CA VAL A 98 -5.01 3.64 -11.42
C VAL A 98 -5.03 2.91 -10.07
N VAL A 99 -5.46 1.66 -10.07
CA VAL A 99 -5.45 0.80 -8.88
C VAL A 99 -4.05 0.24 -8.71
N THR A 100 -3.46 0.49 -7.56
CA THR A 100 -2.12 -0.02 -7.22
C THR A 100 -2.16 -1.21 -6.28
N GLU A 101 -3.20 -1.26 -5.45
CA GLU A 101 -3.38 -2.29 -4.43
C GLU A 101 -4.86 -2.35 -4.05
N ALA A 102 -5.37 -3.53 -3.78
CA ALA A 102 -6.66 -3.71 -3.15
C ALA A 102 -6.50 -4.60 -1.93
N THR A 103 -7.01 -4.14 -0.80
CA THR A 103 -7.14 -4.95 0.41
C THR A 103 -8.59 -5.36 0.57
N ILE A 104 -8.81 -6.61 0.97
CA ILE A 104 -10.12 -7.04 1.44
C ILE A 104 -10.39 -6.20 2.69
N GLY A 105 -11.30 -5.23 2.58
CA GLY A 105 -11.73 -4.49 3.74
C GLY A 105 -12.21 -5.48 4.79
N ALA A 106 -11.66 -5.42 6.01
CA ALA A 106 -12.29 -6.06 7.14
C ALA A 106 -13.76 -5.62 7.10
N MET A 107 -14.68 -6.59 7.00
CA MET A 107 -16.10 -6.27 7.12
C MET A 107 -16.25 -5.43 8.37
N PRO A 108 -16.99 -4.32 8.35
CA PRO A 108 -17.31 -3.63 9.59
C PRO A 108 -17.92 -4.70 10.48
N ASP A 109 -17.32 -4.94 11.64
CA ASP A 109 -17.90 -5.81 12.64
C ASP A 109 -19.28 -5.23 12.97
N GLU A 110 -20.33 -5.78 12.41
CA GLU A 110 -21.73 -5.47 12.75
C GLU A 110 -22.03 -5.78 14.21
N ASN A 111 -21.00 -6.11 14.99
CA ASN A 111 -21.14 -6.58 16.36
C ASN A 111 -20.60 -5.58 17.41
N MET A 112 -20.43 -4.30 17.06
CA MET A 112 -20.10 -3.26 18.04
C MET A 112 -21.29 -2.78 18.88
N ASN A 113 -22.47 -3.38 18.73
CA ASN A 113 -23.65 -3.05 19.54
C ASN A 113 -24.04 -4.19 20.47
N ARG A 114 -23.06 -4.88 21.08
CA ARG A 114 -23.33 -5.72 22.25
C ARG A 114 -23.19 -4.87 23.48
N GLU A 115 -24.33 -4.59 24.11
CA GLU A 115 -24.40 -4.10 25.47
C GLU A 115 -23.51 -4.97 26.40
N PRO A 116 -22.78 -4.36 27.36
CA PRO A 116 -21.96 -5.11 28.30
C PRO A 116 -22.86 -5.76 29.37
N GLY A 117 -23.37 -6.93 29.07
CA GLY A 117 -24.19 -7.66 30.02
C GLY A 117 -24.74 -8.97 29.52
N GLN A 118 -24.06 -10.03 29.84
CA GLN A 118 -24.33 -11.46 29.81
C GLN A 118 -23.48 -12.25 28.81
N GLY A 119 -22.28 -12.55 29.24
CA GLY A 119 -21.43 -13.55 28.61
C GLY A 119 -20.97 -14.53 29.68
N ASN A 120 -21.53 -15.73 29.64
CA ASN A 120 -21.00 -16.90 30.34
C ASN A 120 -19.63 -17.20 29.71
N GLY A 121 -18.57 -16.55 30.18
CA GLY A 121 -17.25 -16.60 29.59
C GLY A 121 -16.35 -17.54 30.34
N GLU A 122 -15.88 -18.56 29.71
CA GLU A 122 -14.68 -19.30 30.11
C GLU A 122 -13.52 -18.31 30.29
N ARG A 123 -13.04 -18.22 31.52
CA ARG A 123 -11.94 -17.31 31.89
C ARG A 123 -10.63 -17.90 31.44
N SER A 124 -9.88 -17.16 30.64
CA SER A 124 -8.51 -17.48 30.31
C SER A 124 -7.67 -17.56 31.59
N PRO A 125 -6.86 -18.62 31.80
CA PRO A 125 -6.06 -18.82 33.04
C PRO A 125 -4.94 -17.79 33.22
N PHE A 126 -4.73 -16.87 32.29
CA PHE A 126 -3.64 -15.89 32.31
C PHE A 126 -4.08 -14.43 32.55
N MET A 127 -5.36 -14.16 32.81
CA MET A 127 -5.81 -12.81 33.18
C MET A 127 -5.87 -12.60 34.68
N PRO A 128 -5.13 -11.62 35.27
CA PRO A 128 -5.29 -11.23 36.65
C PRO A 128 -6.67 -10.60 36.85
N GLY A 129 -7.40 -11.10 37.85
CA GLY A 129 -8.74 -10.62 38.22
C GLY A 129 -8.74 -9.19 38.76
N PRO A 130 -9.86 -8.47 38.65
CA PRO A 130 -10.00 -7.13 39.19
C PRO A 130 -9.93 -7.17 40.76
N PRO A 131 -9.40 -6.12 41.41
CA PRO A 131 -9.26 -6.08 42.85
C PRO A 131 -10.64 -6.13 43.52
N GLY A 132 -10.77 -7.06 44.48
CA GLY A 132 -12.00 -7.31 45.18
C GLY A 132 -12.44 -6.11 46.04
N ASN A 133 -13.65 -5.63 45.84
CA ASN A 133 -14.27 -4.55 46.57
C ASN A 133 -14.78 -5.10 47.95
N ASN A 134 -14.00 -4.91 48.97
CA ASN A 134 -14.28 -5.37 50.32
C ASN A 134 -15.32 -4.45 50.99
N LYS A 135 -16.60 -4.68 50.78
CA LYS A 135 -17.66 -4.00 51.54
C LYS A 135 -17.72 -4.59 52.95
N LYS A 136 -17.21 -3.83 53.92
CA LYS A 136 -17.45 -4.06 55.36
C LYS A 136 -18.96 -4.05 55.63
N LYS A 137 -19.48 -5.18 56.08
CA LYS A 137 -20.77 -5.24 56.76
C LYS A 137 -20.67 -4.54 58.07
N SER A 138 -21.34 -3.40 58.25
CA SER A 138 -21.63 -2.78 59.53
C SER A 138 -22.90 -3.42 60.07
N ASN A 139 -22.76 -4.09 61.20
CA ASN A 139 -23.85 -4.58 62.01
C ASN A 139 -24.36 -3.45 62.91
N LYS A 140 -25.62 -3.08 62.79
CA LYS A 140 -26.46 -2.73 63.94
C LYS A 140 -27.92 -2.79 63.57
#